data_1f6eca6e1a248d504739cd1a6f8ef643
#
_entry.id   1f6eca6e1a248d504739cd1a6f8ef643
#
_cell.length_a   1.000
_cell.length_b   1.000
_cell.length_c   1.000
_cell.angle_alpha   90.00
_cell.angle_beta   90.00
_cell.angle_gamma   90.00
#
_symmetry.space_group_name_H-M   'P 1'
#
loop_
_entity.id
_entity.type
_entity.pdbx_description
1 polymer ?
#
loop_
_entity_poly.entity_id
_entity_poly.type
_entity_poly.pdbx_seq_one_letter_code
_entity_poly.pdbx_strand_id
1 'polypeptide(L)'
;MLGSHFVKMNVYGSGMQVVGKVKDLIIDPETCSLTDLVLELNKDVAKQVLGSRLVVGRKKVSVPISAVEKIGDAVILKYTVDQLQGHIQKI
;
A
#
# COMPACT_ATOMS: atom_id res chain seq x y z
N MET A 1 10.93 -5.90 14.61
CA MET A 1 10.91 -6.15 13.14
C MET A 1 11.86 -5.20 12.46
N LEU A 2 12.72 -5.71 11.61
CA LEU A 2 13.63 -4.87 10.84
C LEU A 2 12.87 -4.22 9.67
N GLY A 3 13.20 -2.97 9.32
CA GLY A 3 12.58 -2.28 8.21
C GLY A 3 12.67 -3.03 6.88
N SER A 4 13.76 -3.76 6.68
CA SER A 4 13.95 -4.58 5.47
C SER A 4 12.92 -5.71 5.33
N HIS A 5 12.29 -6.12 6.42
CA HIS A 5 11.24 -7.14 6.38
C HIS A 5 9.91 -6.59 5.86
N PHE A 6 9.70 -5.27 5.97
CA PHE A 6 8.51 -4.63 5.40
C PHE A 6 8.59 -4.52 3.89
N VAL A 7 9.78 -4.18 3.39
CA VAL A 7 9.98 -4.01 1.95
C VAL A 7 9.82 -5.38 1.29
N LYS A 8 9.04 -5.42 0.22
CA LYS A 8 8.67 -6.62 -0.53
C LYS A 8 7.63 -7.51 0.17
N MET A 9 7.13 -7.11 1.35
CA MET A 9 6.05 -7.84 2.00
C MET A 9 4.78 -7.72 1.15
N ASN A 10 4.05 -8.81 1.03
CA ASN A 10 2.79 -8.82 0.28
C ASN A 10 1.74 -7.99 1.00
N VAL A 11 0.87 -7.33 0.24
CA VAL A 11 -0.21 -6.51 0.76
C VAL A 11 -1.55 -7.07 0.27
N TYR A 12 -2.45 -7.31 1.20
CA TYR A 12 -3.80 -7.78 0.91
C TYR A 12 -4.81 -6.74 1.38
N GLY A 13 -5.88 -6.59 0.62
CA GLY A 13 -7.02 -5.80 1.04
C GLY A 13 -7.90 -6.57 2.00
N SER A 14 -8.91 -5.91 2.54
CA SER A 14 -9.96 -6.57 3.30
C SER A 14 -10.63 -7.61 2.39
N GLY A 15 -10.80 -8.83 2.89
CA GLY A 15 -11.28 -9.93 2.06
C GLY A 15 -10.18 -10.73 1.39
N MET A 16 -8.91 -10.43 1.71
CA MET A 16 -7.73 -11.19 1.26
C MET A 16 -7.45 -11.10 -0.24
N GLN A 17 -7.87 -10.02 -0.87
CA GLN A 17 -7.50 -9.74 -2.26
C GLN A 17 -6.06 -9.22 -2.32
N VAL A 18 -5.27 -9.73 -3.26
CA VAL A 18 -3.89 -9.28 -3.44
C VAL A 18 -3.90 -7.86 -3.99
N VAL A 19 -3.26 -6.95 -3.27
CA VAL A 19 -3.16 -5.54 -3.66
C VAL A 19 -1.81 -5.27 -4.34
N GLY A 20 -0.74 -5.74 -3.75
CA GLY A 20 0.60 -5.51 -4.26
C GLY A 20 1.65 -5.84 -3.21
N LYS A 21 2.73 -5.05 -3.21
CA LYS A 21 3.84 -5.24 -2.27
C LYS A 21 4.25 -3.91 -1.67
N VAL A 22 4.78 -3.97 -0.46
CA VAL A 22 5.38 -2.79 0.18
C VAL A 22 6.69 -2.48 -0.54
N LYS A 23 6.84 -1.23 -0.97
CA LYS A 23 8.03 -0.77 -1.67
C LYS A 23 8.91 0.08 -0.77
N ASP A 24 8.31 0.87 0.11
CA ASP A 24 9.04 1.76 1.00
C ASP A 24 8.16 2.16 2.18
N LEU A 25 8.76 2.88 3.12
CA LEU A 25 8.10 3.39 4.31
C LEU A 25 8.29 4.91 4.37
N ILE A 26 7.28 5.63 4.85
CA ILE A 26 7.38 7.05 5.08
C ILE A 26 7.37 7.29 6.59
N ILE A 27 8.41 7.93 7.09
CA ILE A 27 8.59 8.20 8.52
C ILE A 27 8.63 9.70 8.72
N ASP A 28 7.87 10.18 9.73
CA ASP A 28 7.95 11.57 10.15
C ASP A 28 9.24 11.75 10.96
N PRO A 29 10.16 12.59 10.50
CA PRO A 29 11.44 12.78 11.21
C PRO A 29 11.30 13.47 12.56
N GLU A 30 10.26 14.25 12.76
CA GLU A 30 10.04 14.94 14.03
C GLU A 30 9.60 13.99 15.13
N THR A 31 8.68 13.07 14.81
CA THR A 31 8.15 12.13 15.78
C THR A 31 8.81 10.77 15.70
N CYS A 32 9.60 10.52 14.67
CA CYS A 32 10.21 9.21 14.36
C CYS A 32 9.15 8.13 14.22
N SER A 33 7.95 8.50 13.75
CA SER A 33 6.82 7.59 13.62
C SER A 33 6.58 7.25 12.16
N LEU A 34 6.21 5.99 11.91
CA LEU A 34 5.78 5.53 10.61
C LEU A 34 4.40 6.14 10.30
N THR A 35 4.31 6.92 9.23
CA THR A 35 3.07 7.61 8.87
C THR A 35 2.34 6.94 7.71
N ASP A 36 3.09 6.43 6.74
CA ASP A 36 2.52 5.85 5.54
C ASP A 36 3.36 4.68 5.04
N LEU A 37 2.74 3.85 4.23
CA LEU A 37 3.43 2.81 3.47
C LEU A 37 3.37 3.17 1.98
N VAL A 38 4.48 3.01 1.29
CA VAL A 38 4.52 3.12 -0.16
C VAL A 38 4.31 1.71 -0.72
N LEU A 39 3.27 1.55 -1.52
CA LEU A 39 2.92 0.27 -2.12
C LEU A 39 3.17 0.31 -3.62
N GLU A 40 3.67 -0.79 -4.15
CA GLU A 40 3.67 -1.03 -5.58
C GLU A 40 2.49 -1.93 -5.88
N LEU A 41 1.51 -1.41 -6.62
CA LEU A 41 0.28 -2.13 -6.93
C LEU A 41 0.51 -3.18 -8.00
N ASN A 42 -0.20 -4.30 -7.90
CA ASN A 42 -0.29 -5.24 -9.00
C ASN A 42 -0.95 -4.56 -10.19
N LYS A 43 -0.62 -5.03 -11.40
CA LYS A 43 -1.11 -4.44 -12.64
C LYS A 43 -2.63 -4.32 -12.68
N ASP A 44 -3.34 -5.38 -12.31
CA ASP A 44 -4.80 -5.38 -12.34
C ASP A 44 -5.40 -4.44 -11.29
N VAL A 45 -4.81 -4.41 -10.10
CA VAL A 45 -5.23 -3.50 -9.03
C VAL A 45 -4.95 -2.06 -9.42
N ALA A 46 -3.79 -1.80 -10.03
CA ALA A 46 -3.45 -0.46 -10.50
C ALA A 46 -4.46 0.06 -11.50
N LYS A 47 -4.91 -0.77 -12.42
CA LYS A 47 -5.94 -0.39 -13.39
C LYS A 47 -7.26 -0.04 -12.72
N GLN A 48 -7.63 -0.80 -11.68
CA GLN A 48 -8.86 -0.60 -10.94
C GLN A 48 -8.83 0.69 -10.11
N VAL A 49 -7.71 0.93 -9.45
CA VAL A 49 -7.56 2.01 -8.47
C VAL A 49 -7.14 3.32 -9.13
N LEU A 50 -6.21 3.27 -10.06
CA LEU A 50 -5.62 4.44 -10.68
C LEU A 50 -6.22 4.77 -12.05
N GLY A 51 -6.95 3.83 -12.63
CA GLY A 51 -7.45 3.96 -14.00
C GLY A 51 -6.41 3.55 -15.03
N SER A 52 -6.88 3.11 -16.20
CA SER A 52 -6.02 2.54 -17.22
C SER A 52 -4.99 3.52 -17.78
N ARG A 53 -5.31 4.82 -17.79
CA ARG A 53 -4.41 5.85 -18.33
C ARG A 53 -3.18 6.08 -17.45
N LEU A 54 -3.26 5.74 -16.15
CA LEU A 54 -2.22 6.04 -15.19
C LEU A 54 -1.32 4.84 -14.90
N VAL A 55 -1.55 3.72 -15.59
CA VAL A 55 -0.78 2.50 -15.37
C VAL A 55 0.53 2.47 -16.17
N VAL A 56 0.70 3.40 -17.12
CA VAL A 56 1.93 3.52 -17.89
C VAL A 56 3.01 4.09 -16.98
N GLY A 57 3.98 3.29 -16.60
CA GLY A 57 5.07 3.70 -15.72
C GLY A 57 4.89 3.24 -14.28
N ARG A 58 4.87 4.17 -13.34
CA ARG A 58 4.89 3.84 -11.92
C ARG A 58 3.52 3.48 -11.38
N LYS A 59 3.45 2.34 -10.66
CA LYS A 59 2.25 1.85 -9.99
C LYS A 59 2.35 2.04 -8.49
N LYS A 60 3.04 3.09 -8.04
CA LYS A 60 3.29 3.35 -6.63
C LYS A 60 2.26 4.30 -6.07
N VAL A 61 1.77 3.97 -4.89
CA VAL A 61 0.85 4.80 -4.14
C VAL A 61 1.26 4.79 -2.67
N SER A 62 0.85 5.80 -1.91
CA SER A 62 1.01 5.78 -0.47
C SER A 62 -0.34 5.54 0.20
N VAL A 63 -0.33 4.77 1.28
CA VAL A 63 -1.50 4.58 2.13
C VAL A 63 -1.13 4.99 3.55
N PRO A 64 -2.01 5.70 4.27
CA PRO A 64 -1.73 6.05 5.65
C PRO A 64 -1.68 4.80 6.53
N ILE A 65 -0.85 4.84 7.57
CA ILE A 65 -0.74 3.69 8.49
C ILE A 65 -2.09 3.37 9.14
N SER A 66 -2.98 4.36 9.25
CA SER A 66 -4.32 4.16 9.78
C SER A 66 -5.19 3.26 8.89
N ALA A 67 -4.82 3.08 7.63
CA ALA A 67 -5.52 2.16 6.72
C ALA A 67 -5.06 0.71 6.87
N VAL A 68 -4.03 0.47 7.67
CA VAL A 68 -3.49 -0.88 7.90
C VAL A 68 -4.20 -1.49 9.10
N GLU A 69 -4.78 -2.67 8.90
CA GLU A 69 -5.43 -3.40 9.98
C GLU A 69 -4.45 -4.27 10.76
N LYS A 70 -3.57 -4.96 10.04
CA LYS A 70 -2.68 -5.93 10.66
C LYS A 70 -1.38 -6.04 9.87
N ILE A 71 -0.29 -6.22 10.59
CA ILE A 71 1.00 -6.53 10.01
C ILE A 71 1.51 -7.80 10.67
N GLY A 72 1.76 -8.81 9.87
CA GLY A 72 2.35 -10.07 10.30
C GLY A 72 3.27 -10.57 9.21
N ASP A 73 2.99 -11.74 8.66
CA ASP A 73 3.72 -12.25 7.49
C ASP A 73 3.37 -11.46 6.22
N ALA A 74 2.27 -10.72 6.28
CA ALA A 74 1.82 -9.84 5.20
C ALA A 74 1.14 -8.63 5.82
N VAL A 75 0.95 -7.58 5.01
CA VAL A 75 0.20 -6.39 5.41
C VAL A 75 -1.24 -6.57 4.97
N ILE A 76 -2.17 -6.40 5.91
CA ILE A 76 -3.60 -6.48 5.62
C ILE A 76 -4.21 -5.10 5.85
N LEU A 77 -4.87 -4.58 4.82
CA LEU A 77 -5.51 -3.27 4.85
C LEU A 77 -6.94 -3.39 5.38
N LYS A 78 -7.46 -2.29 5.91
CA LYS A 78 -8.85 -2.22 6.39
C LYS A 78 -9.87 -2.16 5.26
N TYR A 79 -9.43 -1.84 4.05
CA TYR A 79 -10.29 -1.55 2.91
C TYR A 79 -10.13 -2.59 1.83
N THR A 80 -11.22 -2.82 1.09
CA THR A 80 -11.18 -3.65 -0.14
C THR A 80 -10.50 -2.85 -1.25
N VAL A 81 -10.17 -3.55 -2.35
CA VAL A 81 -9.60 -2.90 -3.54
C VAL A 81 -10.50 -1.77 -4.03
N ASP A 82 -11.81 -1.99 -4.04
CA ASP A 82 -12.77 -0.99 -4.50
C ASP A 82 -12.80 0.25 -3.61
N GLN A 83 -12.52 0.08 -2.32
CA GLN A 83 -12.51 1.19 -1.35
C GLN A 83 -11.19 1.93 -1.33
N LEU A 84 -10.12 1.33 -1.81
CA LEU A 84 -8.78 1.91 -1.75
C LEU A 84 -8.65 3.22 -2.50
N GLN A 85 -9.42 3.40 -3.57
CA GLN A 85 -9.32 4.59 -4.42
C GLN A 85 -9.47 5.89 -3.63
N GLY A 86 -10.30 5.89 -2.58
CA GLY A 86 -10.52 7.06 -1.73
C GLY A 86 -9.52 7.22 -0.59
N HIS A 87 -8.63 6.25 -0.40
CA HIS A 87 -7.73 6.20 0.76
C HIS A 87 -6.26 6.15 0.41
N ILE A 88 -5.92 6.31 -0.86
CA ILE A 88 -4.53 6.28 -1.32
C ILE A 88 -4.16 7.61 -1.93
N GLN A 89 -2.86 7.90 -1.95
CA GLN A 89 -2.31 9.05 -2.65
C GLN A 89 -1.33 8.56 -3.71
N LYS A 90 -1.43 9.15 -4.89
CA LYS A 90 -0.50 8.86 -5.98
C LYS A 90 0.85 9.51 -5.67
N ILE A 91 1.91 8.81 -6.02
CA ILE A 91 3.26 9.32 -5.87
C ILE A 91 3.80 9.72 -7.24
#